data_5267014e9ae6c820702269384ad0e17e
#
_entry.id   5267014e9ae6c820702269384ad0e17e
#
_cell.length_a   1.000
_cell.length_b   1.000
_cell.length_c   1.000
_cell.angle_alpha   90.00
_cell.angle_beta   90.00
_cell.angle_gamma   90.00
#
_symmetry.space_group_name_H-M   'P 1'
#
loop_
_entity.id
_entity.type
_entity.pdbx_description
1 polymer ?
#
loop_
_entity_poly.entity_id
_entity_poly.type
_entity_poly.pdbx_seq_one_letter_code
_entity_poly.pdbx_strand_id
1 'polypeptide(L)'
;MPGMGGSPLQLTNPLVVDLFRHALFVTSALWIVGLGLAILVTSLFLGRAYNFNLSADGLNEPRSRTYLRWAFGALWLIDGFLQFQPSMPLGLANGVVAPAAVGTPTWLHTLMFTAIGVWNNHPVALATATAWIEIGIGVILLVSNGRVGRFGAAVSVGWAGMVWLIGNGAGGIFSPTSSILFGWPGATLFYVAAGAWLVADNRRFSSSFSRYTTRGVSVILVVGAVIQSLPNREFWHGGNTNAMTVMSTFMTRTPQPHWLSWIVDKSGTIAGTMGGGFNVVVILWLLVCAVGLWLSTTRRLRWPIITLVIGCLVFWLIGEDAAIFGGLATDVNSLIALALLAACATPHERGATPRARRLPKDMRSSTGAVAASFAGAAIVFSIVSSGWSSVASAENTFYLAQNGSASAVNGPASPFTLTDQSGRPYTLGEHRGRFTLLTFLDPVCDTDCPLLANQLRSVRAALGPRAPIDIVAVAAEPFHETLANVNAFIQQRGLRDVKNFYFVTSDHVKTAEMVWAAYGISVVMKPSDEMSVHSDFMFIIDPNHYLKWVIPDNPLTNWAGQHSAETELLNLLHQVGVR
;
A
#
# COMPACT_ATOMS: atom_id res chain seq x y z
N MET A 1 0.41 -12.36 -0.06
CA MET A 1 -0.57 -11.46 -0.69
C MET A 1 -0.55 -10.12 0.00
N PRO A 2 -0.49 -9.02 -0.72
CA PRO A 2 -0.50 -7.69 -0.14
C PRO A 2 -1.87 -7.38 0.49
N GLY A 3 -1.88 -6.77 1.67
CA GLY A 3 -3.09 -6.21 2.29
C GLY A 3 -3.85 -7.07 3.31
N MET A 4 -3.34 -8.21 3.71
CA MET A 4 -4.09 -9.15 4.57
C MET A 4 -3.87 -9.01 6.08
N GLY A 5 -3.09 -8.05 6.55
CA GLY A 5 -2.67 -8.03 7.96
C GLY A 5 -3.05 -6.80 8.79
N GLY A 6 -3.69 -5.78 8.22
CA GLY A 6 -3.98 -4.56 8.96
C GLY A 6 -5.46 -4.21 8.94
N SER A 7 -6.02 -3.81 10.08
CA SER A 7 -7.32 -3.12 10.10
C SER A 7 -7.25 -1.88 9.20
N PRO A 8 -8.22 -1.64 8.30
CA PRO A 8 -8.26 -0.44 7.46
C PRO A 8 -8.14 0.88 8.25
N LEU A 9 -8.56 0.88 9.49
CA LEU A 9 -8.52 2.04 10.38
C LEU A 9 -7.11 2.39 10.88
N GLN A 10 -6.22 1.39 11.07
CA GLN A 10 -4.82 1.64 11.46
C GLN A 10 -3.98 2.24 10.33
N LEU A 11 -4.33 1.94 9.08
CA LEU A 11 -3.57 2.37 7.90
C LEU A 11 -3.93 3.78 7.44
N THR A 12 -5.05 4.34 7.90
CA THR A 12 -5.57 5.65 7.50
C THR A 12 -5.56 6.64 8.64
N ASN A 13 -4.39 6.82 9.29
CA ASN A 13 -4.26 7.86 10.31
C ASN A 13 -4.53 9.25 9.69
N PRO A 14 -5.48 10.05 10.22
CA PRO A 14 -5.90 11.31 9.63
C PRO A 14 -4.75 12.28 9.39
N LEU A 15 -3.80 12.40 10.33
CA LEU A 15 -2.64 13.28 10.17
C LEU A 15 -1.74 12.86 9.01
N VAL A 16 -1.45 11.58 8.88
CA VAL A 16 -0.63 11.05 7.79
C VAL A 16 -1.36 11.17 6.45
N VAL A 17 -2.66 10.90 6.44
CA VAL A 17 -3.51 11.06 5.24
C VAL A 17 -3.55 12.52 4.79
N ASP A 18 -3.70 13.47 5.70
CA ASP A 18 -3.71 14.89 5.36
C ASP A 18 -2.35 15.38 4.87
N LEU A 19 -1.26 14.95 5.52
CA LEU A 19 0.10 15.22 5.05
C LEU A 19 0.34 14.63 3.65
N PHE A 20 -0.12 13.42 3.41
CA PHE A 20 0.02 12.76 2.12
C PHE A 20 -0.80 13.46 1.03
N ARG A 21 -2.06 13.80 1.31
CA ARG A 21 -2.90 14.59 0.39
C ARG A 21 -2.27 15.94 0.09
N HIS A 22 -1.74 16.61 1.10
CA HIS A 22 -1.05 17.88 0.91
C HIS A 22 0.21 17.71 0.04
N ALA A 23 1.02 16.70 0.30
CA ALA A 23 2.20 16.38 -0.50
C ALA A 23 1.84 16.07 -1.96
N LEU A 24 0.79 15.28 -2.20
CA LEU A 24 0.28 15.00 -3.53
C LEU A 24 -0.26 16.25 -4.22
N PHE A 25 -0.99 17.11 -3.50
CA PHE A 25 -1.52 18.37 -4.06
C PHE A 25 -0.38 19.32 -4.46
N VAL A 26 0.56 19.56 -3.56
CA VAL A 26 1.71 20.45 -3.82
C VAL A 26 2.56 19.92 -4.98
N THR A 27 2.87 18.63 -4.99
CA THR A 27 3.63 18.01 -6.07
C THR A 27 2.87 18.07 -7.40
N SER A 28 1.54 17.85 -7.41
CA SER A 28 0.71 17.99 -8.60
C SER A 28 0.73 19.43 -9.14
N ALA A 29 0.59 20.43 -8.26
CA ALA A 29 0.64 21.84 -8.65
C ALA A 29 2.01 22.21 -9.25
N LEU A 30 3.10 21.75 -8.63
CA LEU A 30 4.46 21.96 -9.15
C LEU A 30 4.68 21.28 -10.51
N TRP A 31 4.09 20.09 -10.71
CA TRP A 31 4.11 19.41 -12.01
C TRP A 31 3.39 20.21 -13.09
N ILE A 32 2.19 20.74 -12.79
CA ILE A 32 1.41 21.56 -13.73
C ILE A 32 2.18 22.83 -14.08
N VAL A 33 2.74 23.51 -13.08
CA VAL A 33 3.54 24.73 -13.27
C VAL A 33 4.82 24.42 -14.04
N GLY A 34 5.57 23.37 -13.65
CA GLY A 34 6.80 22.96 -14.32
C GLY A 34 6.56 22.57 -15.79
N LEU A 35 5.50 21.83 -16.07
CA LEU A 35 5.09 21.48 -17.43
C LEU A 35 4.68 22.74 -18.23
N GLY A 36 3.90 23.64 -17.64
CA GLY A 36 3.50 24.90 -18.24
C GLY A 36 4.72 25.76 -18.59
N LEU A 37 5.70 25.88 -17.66
CA LEU A 37 6.96 26.59 -17.92
C LEU A 37 7.80 25.90 -18.99
N ALA A 38 7.91 24.58 -18.98
CA ALA A 38 8.64 23.82 -20.00
C ALA A 38 8.03 24.03 -21.39
N ILE A 39 6.69 24.02 -21.50
CA ILE A 39 5.96 24.29 -22.75
C ILE A 39 6.20 25.76 -23.17
N LEU A 40 6.13 26.70 -22.24
CA LEU A 40 6.35 28.13 -22.52
C LEU A 40 7.78 28.37 -23.01
N VAL A 41 8.80 27.84 -22.28
CA VAL A 41 10.22 27.98 -22.63
C VAL A 41 10.47 27.31 -24.00
N THR A 42 9.96 26.12 -24.23
CA THR A 42 10.10 25.45 -25.53
C THR A 42 9.42 26.23 -26.66
N SER A 43 8.26 26.83 -26.41
CA SER A 43 7.56 27.64 -27.41
C SER A 43 8.25 28.96 -27.72
N LEU A 44 8.81 29.63 -26.70
CA LEU A 44 9.45 30.93 -26.84
C LEU A 44 10.87 30.84 -27.41
N PHE A 45 11.69 29.88 -26.94
CA PHE A 45 13.09 29.79 -27.28
C PHE A 45 13.40 28.78 -28.40
N LEU A 46 12.54 27.79 -28.64
CA LEU A 46 12.79 26.67 -29.54
C LEU A 46 11.86 26.63 -30.76
N GLY A 47 11.01 27.62 -30.92
CA GLY A 47 9.95 27.67 -31.93
C GLY A 47 10.41 27.53 -33.41
N ARG A 48 11.69 27.56 -33.72
CA ARG A 48 12.23 27.32 -35.06
C ARG A 48 13.48 26.42 -35.15
N ALA A 49 14.13 26.06 -34.04
CA ALA A 49 15.47 25.43 -34.08
C ALA A 49 15.53 23.95 -33.66
N TYR A 50 14.49 23.39 -33.08
CA TYR A 50 14.51 21.98 -32.65
C TYR A 50 13.90 21.05 -33.70
N ASN A 51 14.67 20.78 -34.70
CA ASN A 51 14.61 19.50 -35.36
C ASN A 51 15.22 18.45 -34.40
N PHE A 52 14.44 18.04 -33.38
CA PHE A 52 14.73 16.76 -32.74
C PHE A 52 14.57 15.73 -33.85
N ASN A 53 15.69 15.29 -34.41
CA ASN A 53 15.74 14.11 -35.23
C ASN A 53 15.22 12.96 -34.37
N LEU A 54 13.89 12.75 -34.45
CA LEU A 54 13.32 11.47 -34.12
C LEU A 54 14.14 10.48 -34.92
N SER A 55 14.99 9.72 -34.25
CA SER A 55 15.83 8.73 -34.92
C SER A 55 14.92 7.96 -35.86
N ALA A 56 15.41 7.60 -37.04
CA ALA A 56 14.67 6.84 -38.06
C ALA A 56 13.96 5.61 -37.43
N ASP A 57 14.47 5.09 -36.36
CA ASP A 57 13.90 4.03 -35.52
C ASP A 57 12.51 4.34 -34.95
N GLY A 58 12.20 5.59 -34.61
CA GLY A 58 10.89 5.97 -34.07
C GLY A 58 9.79 6.06 -35.12
N LEU A 59 10.17 6.28 -36.40
CA LEU A 59 9.23 6.36 -37.53
C LEU A 59 8.77 5.00 -38.00
N ASN A 60 9.57 3.95 -37.79
CA ASN A 60 9.34 2.56 -38.26
C ASN A 60 9.09 1.62 -37.07
N GLU A 61 8.47 2.07 -36.01
CA GLU A 61 8.16 1.22 -34.86
C GLU A 61 7.17 0.12 -35.26
N PRO A 62 7.48 -1.18 -35.00
CA PRO A 62 6.54 -2.28 -35.27
C PRO A 62 5.25 -2.13 -34.45
N ARG A 63 4.10 -2.47 -35.02
CA ARG A 63 2.79 -2.35 -34.32
C ARG A 63 2.76 -3.10 -32.98
N SER A 64 3.31 -4.30 -32.90
CA SER A 64 3.39 -5.09 -31.67
C SER A 64 4.21 -4.38 -30.59
N ARG A 65 5.27 -3.65 -30.98
CA ARG A 65 6.05 -2.82 -30.06
C ARG A 65 5.25 -1.63 -29.54
N THR A 66 4.50 -0.96 -30.43
CA THR A 66 3.61 0.14 -30.05
C THR A 66 2.54 -0.34 -29.06
N TYR A 67 1.90 -1.50 -29.33
CA TYR A 67 0.91 -2.08 -28.43
C TYR A 67 1.52 -2.49 -27.09
N LEU A 68 2.69 -3.12 -27.08
CA LEU A 68 3.39 -3.47 -25.85
C LEU A 68 3.71 -2.23 -25.01
N ARG A 69 4.19 -1.17 -25.65
CA ARG A 69 4.51 0.09 -25.01
C ARG A 69 3.28 0.76 -24.41
N TRP A 70 2.15 0.77 -25.13
CA TRP A 70 0.90 1.34 -24.66
C TRP A 70 0.26 0.50 -23.56
N ALA A 71 0.27 -0.82 -23.67
CA ALA A 71 -0.29 -1.71 -22.66
C ALA A 71 0.44 -1.54 -21.32
N PHE A 72 1.77 -1.64 -21.32
CA PHE A 72 2.55 -1.49 -20.09
C PHE A 72 2.66 -0.04 -19.62
N GLY A 73 2.58 0.93 -20.52
CA GLY A 73 2.44 2.35 -20.14
C GLY A 73 1.11 2.63 -19.43
N ALA A 74 0.02 2.02 -19.87
CA ALA A 74 -1.29 2.12 -19.20
C ALA A 74 -1.28 1.42 -17.83
N LEU A 75 -0.66 0.24 -17.74
CA LEU A 75 -0.50 -0.45 -16.45
C LEU A 75 0.26 0.43 -15.44
N TRP A 76 1.42 1.00 -15.81
CA TRP A 76 2.16 1.91 -14.95
C TRP A 76 1.37 3.13 -14.51
N LEU A 77 0.47 3.66 -15.35
CA LEU A 77 -0.42 4.74 -14.93
C LEU A 77 -1.44 4.26 -13.89
N ILE A 78 -2.02 3.08 -14.11
CA ILE A 78 -2.96 2.49 -13.13
C ILE A 78 -2.25 2.27 -11.81
N ASP A 79 -1.06 1.67 -11.81
CA ASP A 79 -0.27 1.39 -10.62
C ASP A 79 0.05 2.70 -9.88
N GLY A 80 0.53 3.73 -10.58
CA GLY A 80 0.80 5.04 -9.99
C GLY A 80 -0.45 5.72 -9.41
N PHE A 81 -1.63 5.53 -10.00
CA PHE A 81 -2.88 6.02 -9.42
C PHE A 81 -3.29 5.19 -8.18
N LEU A 82 -3.04 3.90 -8.16
CA LEU A 82 -3.26 3.06 -6.99
C LEU A 82 -2.37 3.48 -5.81
N GLN A 83 -1.18 4.03 -6.06
CA GLN A 83 -0.33 4.59 -5.01
C GLN A 83 -0.91 5.85 -4.34
N PHE A 84 -1.96 6.49 -4.89
CA PHE A 84 -2.62 7.64 -4.25
C PHE A 84 -3.59 7.25 -3.11
N GLN A 85 -3.75 5.96 -2.83
CA GLN A 85 -4.63 5.50 -1.76
C GLN A 85 -4.14 6.00 -0.40
N PRO A 86 -5.05 6.49 0.47
CA PRO A 86 -4.70 7.08 1.76
C PRO A 86 -3.91 6.16 2.70
N SER A 87 -4.06 4.85 2.52
CA SER A 87 -3.39 3.81 3.30
C SER A 87 -1.95 3.52 2.87
N MET A 88 -1.51 3.99 1.69
CA MET A 88 -0.19 3.65 1.14
C MET A 88 0.99 4.07 2.02
N PRO A 89 1.04 5.29 2.59
CA PRO A 89 2.18 5.69 3.40
C PRO A 89 2.49 4.72 4.54
N LEU A 90 1.49 4.31 5.30
CA LEU A 90 1.65 3.43 6.47
C LEU A 90 1.49 1.95 6.13
N GLY A 91 0.69 1.62 5.10
CA GLY A 91 0.31 0.26 4.77
C GLY A 91 1.29 -0.47 3.87
N LEU A 92 1.97 0.21 2.95
CA LEU A 92 2.80 -0.48 1.95
C LEU A 92 3.91 -1.31 2.61
N ALA A 93 4.71 -0.70 3.48
CA ALA A 93 5.82 -1.40 4.11
C ALA A 93 5.36 -2.57 5.00
N ASN A 94 4.37 -2.33 5.85
CA ASN A 94 3.97 -3.28 6.88
C ASN A 94 2.86 -4.24 6.42
N GLY A 95 1.95 -3.79 5.55
CA GLY A 95 0.84 -4.60 5.04
C GLY A 95 1.11 -5.31 3.71
N VAL A 96 2.12 -4.88 2.95
CA VAL A 96 2.45 -5.46 1.63
C VAL A 96 3.82 -6.10 1.64
N VAL A 97 4.88 -5.33 1.98
CA VAL A 97 6.27 -5.79 1.85
C VAL A 97 6.65 -6.77 2.96
N ALA A 98 6.28 -6.50 4.22
CA ALA A 98 6.61 -7.38 5.33
C ALA A 98 5.98 -8.79 5.20
N PRO A 99 4.69 -8.95 4.83
CA PRO A 99 4.14 -10.27 4.54
C PRO A 99 4.82 -10.99 3.36
N ALA A 100 5.25 -10.24 2.33
CA ALA A 100 5.98 -10.81 1.20
C ALA A 100 7.39 -11.33 1.57
N ALA A 101 7.95 -10.90 2.69
CA ALA A 101 9.24 -11.37 3.18
C ALA A 101 9.19 -12.76 3.84
N VAL A 102 7.99 -13.27 4.14
CA VAL A 102 7.83 -14.57 4.80
C VAL A 102 8.37 -15.70 3.90
N GLY A 103 9.26 -16.52 4.46
CA GLY A 103 9.90 -17.64 3.75
C GLY A 103 11.05 -17.25 2.84
N THR A 104 11.38 -15.96 2.70
CA THR A 104 12.53 -15.52 1.89
C THR A 104 13.87 -15.90 2.52
N PRO A 105 14.93 -16.15 1.72
CA PRO A 105 16.28 -16.38 2.23
C PRO A 105 16.77 -15.20 3.07
N THR A 106 17.64 -15.46 4.05
CA THR A 106 18.12 -14.45 5.03
C THR A 106 18.63 -13.16 4.38
N TRP A 107 19.38 -13.25 3.29
CA TRP A 107 19.90 -12.07 2.59
C TRP A 107 18.77 -11.18 2.01
N LEU A 108 17.74 -11.80 1.43
CA LEU A 108 16.61 -11.08 0.86
C LEU A 108 15.72 -10.53 1.98
N HIS A 109 15.45 -11.32 3.01
CA HIS A 109 14.75 -10.89 4.21
C HIS A 109 15.40 -9.64 4.82
N THR A 110 16.73 -9.65 5.04
CA THR A 110 17.46 -8.51 5.57
C THR A 110 17.33 -7.28 4.66
N LEU A 111 17.44 -7.47 3.33
CA LEU A 111 17.28 -6.38 2.36
C LEU A 111 15.87 -5.78 2.41
N MET A 112 14.84 -6.62 2.47
CA MET A 112 13.44 -6.19 2.55
C MET A 112 13.16 -5.44 3.86
N PHE A 113 13.63 -5.95 5.00
CA PHE A 113 13.44 -5.26 6.29
C PHE A 113 14.24 -3.96 6.40
N THR A 114 15.41 -3.87 5.75
CA THR A 114 16.12 -2.60 5.61
C THR A 114 15.30 -1.59 4.80
N ALA A 115 14.70 -2.01 3.70
CA ALA A 115 13.84 -1.15 2.89
C ALA A 115 12.56 -0.74 3.64
N ILE A 116 11.95 -1.64 4.41
CA ILE A 116 10.83 -1.34 5.32
C ILE A 116 11.24 -0.27 6.33
N GLY A 117 12.41 -0.38 6.95
CA GLY A 117 12.93 0.62 7.88
C GLY A 117 13.10 1.99 7.23
N VAL A 118 13.65 2.03 6.00
CA VAL A 118 13.78 3.29 5.23
C VAL A 118 12.40 3.86 4.89
N TRP A 119 11.46 3.03 4.45
CA TRP A 119 10.09 3.46 4.15
C TRP A 119 9.40 4.03 5.38
N ASN A 120 9.48 3.32 6.47
CA ASN A 120 8.83 3.68 7.71
C ASN A 120 9.41 4.98 8.33
N ASN A 121 10.65 5.33 8.03
CA ASN A 121 11.23 6.62 8.42
C ASN A 121 10.70 7.81 7.57
N HIS A 122 10.24 7.55 6.33
CA HIS A 122 9.79 8.58 5.38
C HIS A 122 8.54 8.16 4.60
N PRO A 123 7.44 7.75 5.25
CA PRO A 123 6.32 7.07 4.59
C PRO A 123 5.60 7.95 3.56
N VAL A 124 5.33 9.22 3.89
CA VAL A 124 4.62 10.15 2.97
C VAL A 124 5.52 10.53 1.78
N ALA A 125 6.80 10.83 2.04
CA ALA A 125 7.74 11.21 0.99
C ALA A 125 7.95 10.06 0.00
N LEU A 126 8.16 8.84 0.51
CA LEU A 126 8.38 7.66 -0.35
C LEU A 126 7.12 7.22 -1.07
N ALA A 127 5.94 7.26 -0.44
CA ALA A 127 4.68 6.99 -1.11
C ALA A 127 4.41 7.99 -2.23
N THR A 128 4.63 9.29 -1.98
CA THR A 128 4.51 10.35 -3.00
C THR A 128 5.51 10.13 -4.15
N ALA A 129 6.76 9.82 -3.83
CA ALA A 129 7.80 9.57 -4.84
C ALA A 129 7.47 8.34 -5.70
N THR A 130 7.04 7.23 -5.09
CA THR A 130 6.64 5.99 -5.79
C THR A 130 5.52 6.28 -6.78
N ALA A 131 4.46 6.96 -6.34
CA ALA A 131 3.34 7.31 -7.20
C ALA A 131 3.78 8.11 -8.44
N TRP A 132 4.61 9.12 -8.26
CA TRP A 132 5.07 9.95 -9.38
C TRP A 132 6.11 9.27 -10.27
N ILE A 133 6.95 8.37 -9.74
CA ILE A 133 7.86 7.55 -10.55
C ILE A 133 7.05 6.65 -11.49
N GLU A 134 6.04 5.96 -10.98
CA GLU A 134 5.19 5.05 -11.76
C GLU A 134 4.37 5.79 -12.81
N ILE A 135 3.74 6.92 -12.44
CA ILE A 135 3.06 7.81 -13.40
C ILE A 135 4.04 8.31 -14.47
N GLY A 136 5.23 8.73 -14.07
CA GLY A 136 6.26 9.21 -15.00
C GLY A 136 6.68 8.14 -16.01
N ILE A 137 6.92 6.92 -15.57
CA ILE A 137 7.21 5.78 -16.46
C ILE A 137 6.05 5.55 -17.41
N GLY A 138 4.81 5.51 -16.90
CA GLY A 138 3.60 5.32 -17.70
C GLY A 138 3.44 6.37 -18.79
N VAL A 139 3.58 7.66 -18.45
CA VAL A 139 3.50 8.78 -19.40
C VAL A 139 4.58 8.67 -20.48
N ILE A 140 5.84 8.39 -20.09
CA ILE A 140 6.93 8.26 -21.06
C ILE A 140 6.63 7.12 -22.05
N LEU A 141 6.21 5.96 -21.57
CA LEU A 141 5.90 4.81 -22.40
C LEU A 141 4.72 5.08 -23.33
N LEU A 142 3.69 5.80 -22.91
CA LEU A 142 2.53 6.13 -23.73
C LEU A 142 2.83 7.15 -24.82
N VAL A 143 3.55 8.21 -24.46
CA VAL A 143 3.71 9.41 -25.33
C VAL A 143 4.96 9.31 -26.20
N SER A 144 6.04 8.67 -25.71
CA SER A 144 7.34 8.70 -26.35
C SER A 144 7.69 7.41 -27.09
N ASN A 145 8.41 7.55 -28.19
CA ASN A 145 9.03 6.46 -28.95
C ASN A 145 10.53 6.72 -29.15
N GLY A 146 11.21 5.90 -29.94
CA GLY A 146 12.62 6.08 -30.25
C GLY A 146 13.52 6.04 -29.01
N ARG A 147 14.47 6.96 -28.89
CA ARG A 147 15.46 6.99 -27.77
C ARG A 147 14.81 7.28 -26.42
N VAL A 148 13.85 8.21 -26.38
CA VAL A 148 13.17 8.58 -25.13
C VAL A 148 12.29 7.42 -24.65
N GLY A 149 11.55 6.77 -25.54
CA GLY A 149 10.79 5.57 -25.19
C GLY A 149 11.68 4.43 -24.67
N ARG A 150 12.89 4.23 -25.25
CA ARG A 150 13.88 3.26 -24.72
C ARG A 150 14.40 3.63 -23.34
N PHE A 151 14.67 4.91 -23.10
CA PHE A 151 15.05 5.38 -21.77
C PHE A 151 13.95 5.10 -20.74
N GLY A 152 12.70 5.46 -21.04
CA GLY A 152 11.56 5.12 -20.16
C GLY A 152 11.42 3.62 -19.92
N ALA A 153 11.65 2.81 -20.97
CA ALA A 153 11.66 1.36 -20.82
C ALA A 153 12.81 0.86 -19.93
N ALA A 154 14.00 1.45 -20.00
CA ALA A 154 15.12 1.10 -19.13
C ALA A 154 14.83 1.48 -17.65
N VAL A 155 14.22 2.64 -17.42
CA VAL A 155 13.76 3.04 -16.08
C VAL A 155 12.69 2.06 -15.58
N SER A 156 11.73 1.67 -16.43
CA SER A 156 10.73 0.64 -16.12
C SER A 156 11.36 -0.68 -15.69
N VAL A 157 12.41 -1.16 -16.40
CA VAL A 157 13.13 -2.38 -16.01
C VAL A 157 13.77 -2.25 -14.63
N GLY A 158 14.45 -1.13 -14.37
CA GLY A 158 15.11 -0.91 -13.07
C GLY A 158 14.11 -0.84 -11.92
N TRP A 159 13.06 -0.03 -12.09
CA TRP A 159 12.02 0.14 -11.07
C TRP A 159 11.23 -1.15 -10.83
N ALA A 160 10.73 -1.78 -11.89
CA ALA A 160 10.02 -3.05 -11.78
C ALA A 160 10.89 -4.17 -11.18
N GLY A 161 12.17 -4.22 -11.53
CA GLY A 161 13.12 -5.18 -10.95
C GLY A 161 13.34 -4.96 -9.46
N MET A 162 13.45 -3.71 -9.02
CA MET A 162 13.53 -3.35 -7.60
C MET A 162 12.24 -3.75 -6.86
N VAL A 163 11.07 -3.38 -7.39
CA VAL A 163 9.78 -3.74 -6.79
C VAL A 163 9.60 -5.26 -6.77
N TRP A 164 9.98 -5.97 -7.84
CA TRP A 164 9.92 -7.43 -7.88
C TRP A 164 10.75 -8.09 -6.79
N LEU A 165 11.99 -7.60 -6.61
CA LEU A 165 12.93 -8.19 -5.65
C LEU A 165 12.55 -7.83 -4.21
N ILE A 166 12.35 -6.53 -3.94
CA ILE A 166 12.19 -5.99 -2.58
C ILE A 166 10.70 -5.91 -2.21
N GLY A 167 9.86 -5.33 -3.05
CA GLY A 167 8.44 -5.16 -2.77
C GLY A 167 7.67 -6.47 -2.71
N ASN A 168 7.99 -7.40 -3.62
CA ASN A 168 7.25 -8.66 -3.79
C ASN A 168 8.05 -9.90 -3.34
N GLY A 169 9.18 -9.73 -2.64
CA GLY A 169 9.99 -10.86 -2.16
C GLY A 169 10.39 -11.84 -3.27
N ALA A 170 10.94 -11.30 -4.39
CA ALA A 170 11.20 -12.06 -5.62
C ALA A 170 9.93 -12.72 -6.21
N GLY A 171 8.81 -11.97 -6.19
CA GLY A 171 7.54 -12.44 -6.74
C GLY A 171 6.90 -13.58 -5.95
N GLY A 172 7.21 -13.71 -4.67
CA GLY A 172 6.66 -14.75 -3.81
C GLY A 172 7.17 -16.17 -4.10
N ILE A 173 8.30 -16.31 -4.82
CA ILE A 173 8.84 -17.63 -5.21
C ILE A 173 9.18 -18.52 -4.02
N PHE A 174 9.53 -17.89 -2.88
CA PHE A 174 9.89 -18.57 -1.64
C PHE A 174 8.70 -18.80 -0.71
N SER A 175 7.53 -18.20 -1.03
CA SER A 175 6.33 -18.34 -0.20
C SER A 175 5.81 -19.79 -0.22
N PRO A 176 5.43 -20.36 0.93
CA PRO A 176 4.79 -21.67 0.98
C PRO A 176 3.45 -21.72 0.24
N THR A 177 2.79 -20.57 0.04
CA THR A 177 1.51 -20.43 -0.66
C THR A 177 1.67 -19.98 -2.12
N SER A 178 2.88 -20.04 -2.69
CA SER A 178 3.12 -19.67 -4.09
C SER A 178 2.18 -20.40 -5.04
N SER A 179 1.45 -19.66 -5.84
CA SER A 179 0.58 -20.18 -6.89
C SER A 179 0.39 -19.12 -7.96
N ILE A 180 0.25 -19.55 -9.20
CA ILE A 180 -0.07 -18.64 -10.31
C ILE A 180 -1.44 -17.99 -10.12
N LEU A 181 -2.35 -18.67 -9.41
CA LEU A 181 -3.68 -18.14 -9.05
C LEU A 181 -3.61 -16.99 -8.05
N PHE A 182 -2.52 -16.89 -7.30
CA PHE A 182 -2.31 -15.90 -6.24
C PHE A 182 -1.19 -14.92 -6.58
N GLY A 183 -0.95 -14.71 -7.87
CA GLY A 183 -0.04 -13.66 -8.33
C GLY A 183 1.41 -14.08 -8.53
N TRP A 184 1.78 -15.38 -8.38
CA TRP A 184 3.12 -15.83 -8.78
C TRP A 184 3.29 -15.70 -10.31
N PRO A 185 4.43 -15.27 -10.84
CA PRO A 185 5.71 -14.90 -10.22
C PRO A 185 5.86 -13.41 -9.89
N GLY A 186 4.77 -12.68 -9.69
CA GLY A 186 4.73 -11.25 -9.45
C GLY A 186 4.52 -10.45 -10.75
N ALA A 187 3.59 -9.49 -10.74
CA ALA A 187 3.25 -8.67 -11.91
C ALA A 187 4.49 -7.98 -12.48
N THR A 188 5.32 -7.43 -11.62
CA THR A 188 6.49 -6.62 -11.98
C THR A 188 7.57 -7.39 -12.75
N LEU A 189 7.61 -8.74 -12.67
CA LEU A 189 8.47 -9.55 -13.54
C LEU A 189 8.06 -9.42 -15.03
N PHE A 190 6.76 -9.33 -15.32
CA PHE A 190 6.27 -9.11 -16.67
C PHE A 190 6.56 -7.69 -17.15
N TYR A 191 6.60 -6.70 -16.25
CA TYR A 191 7.03 -5.34 -16.57
C TYR A 191 8.53 -5.30 -16.91
N VAL A 192 9.37 -6.05 -16.17
CA VAL A 192 10.79 -6.23 -16.52
C VAL A 192 10.92 -6.84 -17.92
N ALA A 193 10.17 -7.91 -18.20
CA ALA A 193 10.22 -8.57 -19.51
C ALA A 193 9.75 -7.64 -20.65
N ALA A 194 8.66 -6.92 -20.47
CA ALA A 194 8.15 -5.96 -21.44
C ALA A 194 9.14 -4.80 -21.66
N GLY A 195 9.66 -4.22 -20.57
CA GLY A 195 10.65 -3.14 -20.61
C GLY A 195 11.93 -3.57 -21.31
N ALA A 196 12.46 -4.77 -21.03
CA ALA A 196 13.65 -5.31 -21.69
C ALA A 196 13.47 -5.41 -23.23
N TRP A 197 12.28 -5.84 -23.69
CA TRP A 197 11.94 -5.83 -25.11
C TRP A 197 11.80 -4.42 -25.69
N LEU A 198 11.29 -3.47 -24.92
CA LEU A 198 11.17 -2.08 -25.33
C LEU A 198 12.52 -1.33 -25.33
N VAL A 199 13.52 -1.79 -24.59
CA VAL A 199 14.91 -1.30 -24.68
C VAL A 199 15.60 -1.77 -25.98
N ALA A 200 15.30 -2.99 -26.45
CA ALA A 200 15.90 -3.55 -27.66
C ALA A 200 15.65 -2.67 -28.89
N ASP A 201 16.51 -2.74 -29.89
CA ASP A 201 16.28 -2.07 -31.18
C ASP A 201 15.12 -2.71 -31.97
N ASN A 202 14.57 -1.98 -32.95
CA ASN A 202 13.43 -2.45 -33.75
C ASN A 202 13.73 -3.73 -34.54
N ARG A 203 14.96 -3.91 -34.98
CA ARG A 203 15.38 -5.10 -35.74
C ARG A 203 15.36 -6.34 -34.87
N ARG A 204 15.98 -6.25 -33.68
CA ARG A 204 16.00 -7.34 -32.67
C ARG A 204 14.61 -7.64 -32.16
N PHE A 205 13.82 -6.59 -31.88
CA PHE A 205 12.43 -6.74 -31.47
C PHE A 205 11.63 -7.52 -32.52
N SER A 206 11.63 -7.07 -33.80
CA SER A 206 10.85 -7.69 -34.86
C SER A 206 11.23 -9.13 -35.14
N SER A 207 12.52 -9.48 -34.98
CA SER A 207 13.00 -10.85 -35.27
C SER A 207 12.76 -11.84 -34.13
N SER A 208 12.66 -11.37 -32.90
CA SER A 208 12.85 -12.22 -31.72
C SER A 208 11.71 -12.15 -30.69
N PHE A 209 11.05 -11.00 -30.55
CA PHE A 209 10.04 -10.75 -29.52
C PHE A 209 8.96 -11.83 -29.48
N SER A 210 8.23 -12.04 -30.56
CA SER A 210 7.12 -13.00 -30.59
C SER A 210 7.56 -14.40 -30.16
N ARG A 211 8.66 -14.90 -30.74
CA ARG A 211 9.16 -16.25 -30.47
C ARG A 211 9.58 -16.43 -29.02
N TYR A 212 10.46 -15.55 -28.53
CA TYR A 212 11.05 -15.73 -27.22
C TYR A 212 10.06 -15.41 -26.09
N THR A 213 9.19 -14.41 -26.28
CA THR A 213 8.14 -14.10 -25.31
C THR A 213 7.13 -15.25 -25.19
N THR A 214 6.65 -15.77 -26.34
CA THR A 214 5.72 -16.91 -26.32
C THR A 214 6.33 -18.14 -25.67
N ARG A 215 7.60 -18.43 -25.92
CA ARG A 215 8.32 -19.54 -25.25
C ARG A 215 8.55 -19.27 -23.77
N GLY A 216 8.92 -18.04 -23.41
CA GLY A 216 9.09 -17.65 -22.00
C GLY A 216 7.80 -17.78 -21.20
N VAL A 217 6.68 -17.30 -21.76
CA VAL A 217 5.34 -17.49 -21.16
C VAL A 217 5.02 -18.98 -21.03
N SER A 218 5.27 -19.79 -22.07
CA SER A 218 5.06 -21.24 -22.01
C SER A 218 5.85 -21.89 -20.87
N VAL A 219 7.11 -21.50 -20.66
CA VAL A 219 7.95 -22.01 -19.54
C VAL A 219 7.37 -21.58 -18.20
N ILE A 220 6.96 -20.33 -18.05
CA ILE A 220 6.32 -19.83 -16.81
C ILE A 220 5.06 -20.64 -16.48
N LEU A 221 4.22 -20.94 -17.47
CA LEU A 221 3.02 -21.75 -17.28
C LEU A 221 3.35 -23.21 -16.88
N VAL A 222 4.40 -23.82 -17.44
CA VAL A 222 4.87 -25.15 -17.02
C VAL A 222 5.36 -25.10 -15.56
N VAL A 223 6.19 -24.10 -15.22
CA VAL A 223 6.67 -23.96 -13.84
C VAL A 223 5.50 -23.69 -12.89
N GLY A 224 4.53 -22.86 -13.30
CA GLY A 224 3.29 -22.64 -12.55
C GLY A 224 2.50 -23.93 -12.32
N ALA A 225 2.38 -24.79 -13.34
CA ALA A 225 1.72 -26.10 -13.23
C ALA A 225 2.47 -27.03 -12.27
N VAL A 226 3.81 -27.04 -12.31
CA VAL A 226 4.63 -27.81 -11.36
C VAL A 226 4.43 -27.31 -9.93
N ILE A 227 4.52 -25.99 -9.70
CA ILE A 227 4.27 -25.40 -8.37
C ILE A 227 2.87 -25.78 -7.87
N GLN A 228 1.86 -25.65 -8.73
CA GLN A 228 0.46 -25.94 -8.42
C GLN A 228 0.25 -27.44 -8.07
N SER A 229 1.06 -28.34 -8.64
CA SER A 229 0.96 -29.78 -8.40
C SER A 229 1.61 -30.25 -7.10
N LEU A 230 2.39 -29.40 -6.42
CA LEU A 230 3.08 -29.77 -5.20
C LEU A 230 2.08 -30.12 -4.07
N PRO A 231 2.28 -31.23 -3.36
CA PRO A 231 1.30 -31.72 -2.37
C PRO A 231 1.15 -30.80 -1.16
N ASN A 232 2.18 -30.03 -0.83
CA ASN A 232 2.21 -29.12 0.33
C ASN A 232 1.54 -27.76 0.08
N ARG A 233 0.84 -27.59 -1.04
CA ARG A 233 0.21 -26.29 -1.43
C ARG A 233 -1.27 -26.20 -1.05
N GLU A 234 -1.81 -27.20 -0.34
CA GLU A 234 -3.19 -27.24 0.17
C GLU A 234 -4.30 -27.15 -0.90
N PHE A 235 -3.96 -27.17 -2.19
CA PHE A 235 -4.93 -27.22 -3.29
C PHE A 235 -5.53 -28.61 -3.52
N TRP A 236 -4.93 -29.65 -2.93
CA TRP A 236 -5.39 -31.03 -3.05
C TRP A 236 -6.45 -31.42 -2.02
N HIS A 237 -6.61 -30.62 -0.97
CA HIS A 237 -7.60 -30.84 0.07
C HIS A 237 -8.97 -30.31 -0.35
N GLY A 238 -10.03 -30.85 0.27
CA GLY A 238 -11.40 -30.34 0.12
C GLY A 238 -11.84 -29.54 1.35
N GLY A 239 -12.99 -28.90 1.23
CA GLY A 239 -13.60 -28.15 2.32
C GLY A 239 -12.84 -26.88 2.70
N ASN A 240 -12.91 -26.52 3.98
CA ASN A 240 -12.36 -25.27 4.51
C ASN A 240 -10.82 -25.21 4.55
N THR A 241 -10.12 -26.34 4.31
CA THR A 241 -8.66 -26.41 4.25
C THR A 241 -8.11 -26.22 2.83
N ASN A 242 -8.98 -26.14 1.81
CA ASN A 242 -8.55 -25.87 0.45
C ASN A 242 -7.97 -24.46 0.32
N ALA A 243 -6.82 -24.31 -0.33
CA ALA A 243 -6.11 -23.03 -0.46
C ALA A 243 -6.99 -21.93 -1.10
N MET A 244 -7.84 -22.27 -2.10
CA MET A 244 -8.78 -21.30 -2.69
C MET A 244 -9.87 -20.89 -1.70
N THR A 245 -10.42 -21.83 -0.90
CA THR A 245 -11.43 -21.51 0.11
C THR A 245 -10.88 -20.61 1.19
N VAL A 246 -9.69 -20.92 1.71
CA VAL A 246 -8.99 -20.09 2.70
C VAL A 246 -8.76 -18.70 2.13
N MET A 247 -8.23 -18.62 0.91
CA MET A 247 -7.89 -17.34 0.28
C MET A 247 -9.13 -16.50 -0.02
N SER A 248 -10.21 -17.10 -0.54
CA SER A 248 -11.46 -16.38 -0.79
C SER A 248 -12.07 -15.80 0.49
N THR A 249 -11.95 -16.52 1.62
CA THR A 249 -12.39 -16.03 2.93
C THR A 249 -11.60 -14.79 3.37
N PHE A 250 -10.31 -14.72 3.09
CA PHE A 250 -9.52 -13.52 3.38
C PHE A 250 -9.86 -12.37 2.44
N MET A 251 -9.96 -12.64 1.13
CA MET A 251 -10.28 -11.61 0.13
C MET A 251 -11.62 -10.95 0.39
N THR A 252 -12.66 -11.72 0.76
CA THR A 252 -14.00 -11.19 1.05
C THR A 252 -14.09 -10.36 2.33
N ARG A 253 -13.07 -10.37 3.19
CA ARG A 253 -12.98 -9.47 4.36
C ARG A 253 -12.49 -8.07 4.00
N THR A 254 -11.88 -7.89 2.83
CA THR A 254 -11.44 -6.57 2.37
C THR A 254 -12.62 -5.77 1.83
N PRO A 255 -12.66 -4.43 2.05
CA PRO A 255 -13.70 -3.58 1.49
C PRO A 255 -13.68 -3.61 -0.04
N GLN A 256 -14.72 -4.18 -0.64
CA GLN A 256 -14.85 -4.34 -2.09
C GLN A 256 -16.33 -4.39 -2.51
N PRO A 257 -16.63 -4.23 -3.83
CA PRO A 257 -18.01 -4.32 -4.31
C PRO A 257 -18.67 -5.68 -4.03
N HIS A 258 -19.92 -5.67 -3.63
CA HIS A 258 -20.69 -6.87 -3.26
C HIS A 258 -20.69 -7.97 -4.35
N TRP A 259 -20.76 -7.58 -5.63
CA TRP A 259 -20.73 -8.53 -6.73
C TRP A 259 -19.40 -9.30 -6.81
N LEU A 260 -18.26 -8.63 -6.50
CA LEU A 260 -16.93 -9.24 -6.50
C LEU A 260 -16.79 -10.19 -5.32
N SER A 261 -17.16 -9.75 -4.11
CA SER A 261 -17.17 -10.62 -2.91
C SER A 261 -18.00 -11.87 -3.15
N TRP A 262 -19.15 -11.74 -3.82
CA TRP A 262 -19.99 -12.88 -4.15
C TRP A 262 -19.29 -13.85 -5.12
N ILE A 263 -18.63 -13.36 -6.17
CA ILE A 263 -17.89 -14.19 -7.14
C ILE A 263 -16.75 -14.92 -6.43
N VAL A 264 -15.98 -14.22 -5.62
CA VAL A 264 -14.82 -14.76 -4.89
C VAL A 264 -15.26 -15.81 -3.88
N ASP A 265 -16.31 -15.55 -3.09
CA ASP A 265 -16.89 -16.51 -2.13
C ASP A 265 -17.36 -17.78 -2.82
N LYS A 266 -18.14 -17.65 -3.92
CA LYS A 266 -18.62 -18.79 -4.69
C LYS A 266 -17.48 -19.60 -5.29
N SER A 267 -16.42 -18.95 -5.76
CA SER A 267 -15.24 -19.64 -6.30
C SER A 267 -14.53 -20.46 -5.22
N GLY A 268 -14.37 -19.90 -4.01
CA GLY A 268 -13.83 -20.62 -2.86
C GLY A 268 -14.68 -21.81 -2.45
N THR A 269 -16.00 -21.65 -2.42
CA THR A 269 -16.96 -22.73 -2.14
C THR A 269 -16.87 -23.86 -3.19
N ILE A 270 -16.81 -23.51 -4.47
CA ILE A 270 -16.67 -24.49 -5.57
C ILE A 270 -15.33 -25.22 -5.44
N ALA A 271 -14.23 -24.51 -5.23
CA ALA A 271 -12.92 -25.13 -5.05
C ALA A 271 -12.88 -26.07 -3.84
N GLY A 272 -13.49 -25.68 -2.71
CA GLY A 272 -13.62 -26.54 -1.53
C GLY A 272 -14.44 -27.80 -1.77
N THR A 273 -15.55 -27.70 -2.52
CA THR A 273 -16.39 -28.87 -2.85
C THR A 273 -15.74 -29.80 -3.86
N MET A 274 -15.03 -29.26 -4.86
CA MET A 274 -14.29 -30.04 -5.85
C MET A 274 -12.96 -30.61 -5.30
N GLY A 275 -12.40 -29.99 -4.27
CA GLY A 275 -11.11 -30.38 -3.69
C GLY A 275 -10.03 -30.47 -4.76
N GLY A 276 -9.29 -31.61 -4.77
CA GLY A 276 -8.22 -31.85 -5.76
C GLY A 276 -8.68 -31.79 -7.22
N GLY A 277 -9.96 -31.97 -7.50
CA GLY A 277 -10.51 -31.86 -8.86
C GLY A 277 -10.37 -30.44 -9.43
N PHE A 278 -10.61 -29.41 -8.62
CA PHE A 278 -10.37 -28.01 -9.01
C PHE A 278 -8.89 -27.79 -9.40
N ASN A 279 -7.99 -28.32 -8.57
CA ASN A 279 -6.55 -28.21 -8.80
C ASN A 279 -6.12 -28.88 -10.12
N VAL A 280 -6.66 -30.07 -10.42
CA VAL A 280 -6.41 -30.78 -11.69
C VAL A 280 -6.87 -29.93 -12.88
N VAL A 281 -8.03 -29.28 -12.82
CA VAL A 281 -8.50 -28.39 -13.88
C VAL A 281 -7.53 -27.23 -14.11
N VAL A 282 -7.03 -26.60 -13.05
CA VAL A 282 -6.03 -25.51 -13.16
C VAL A 282 -4.74 -26.00 -13.78
N ILE A 283 -4.20 -27.12 -13.32
CA ILE A 283 -2.96 -27.71 -13.87
C ILE A 283 -3.12 -28.05 -15.35
N LEU A 284 -4.24 -28.67 -15.74
CA LEU A 284 -4.51 -29.01 -17.13
C LEU A 284 -4.64 -27.76 -17.99
N TRP A 285 -5.33 -26.72 -17.52
CA TRP A 285 -5.41 -25.45 -18.23
C TRP A 285 -4.03 -24.82 -18.45
N LEU A 286 -3.16 -24.79 -17.44
CA LEU A 286 -1.80 -24.28 -17.53
C LEU A 286 -0.98 -25.06 -18.59
N LEU A 287 -1.04 -26.40 -18.55
CA LEU A 287 -0.30 -27.27 -19.47
C LEU A 287 -0.82 -27.15 -20.90
N VAL A 288 -2.14 -27.11 -21.10
CA VAL A 288 -2.75 -26.92 -22.43
C VAL A 288 -2.36 -25.58 -23.04
N CYS A 289 -2.41 -24.50 -22.23
CA CYS A 289 -1.92 -23.19 -22.68
C CYS A 289 -0.43 -23.20 -22.98
N ALA A 290 0.40 -23.82 -22.13
CA ALA A 290 1.84 -23.90 -22.32
C ALA A 290 2.22 -24.63 -23.61
N VAL A 291 1.68 -25.84 -23.83
CA VAL A 291 1.92 -26.63 -25.03
C VAL A 291 1.37 -25.92 -26.26
N GLY A 292 0.16 -25.39 -26.18
CA GLY A 292 -0.46 -24.64 -27.28
C GLY A 292 0.37 -23.43 -27.69
N LEU A 293 0.87 -22.64 -26.73
CA LEU A 293 1.76 -21.50 -26.99
C LEU A 293 3.10 -21.94 -27.61
N TRP A 294 3.69 -23.01 -27.10
CA TRP A 294 4.92 -23.56 -27.67
C TRP A 294 4.75 -23.96 -29.13
N LEU A 295 3.65 -24.67 -29.46
CA LEU A 295 3.30 -25.06 -30.82
C LEU A 295 2.93 -23.86 -31.71
N SER A 296 2.38 -22.79 -31.14
CA SER A 296 2.01 -21.57 -31.87
C SER A 296 3.23 -20.87 -32.48
N THR A 297 4.41 -21.06 -31.91
CA THR A 297 5.67 -20.53 -32.48
C THR A 297 6.00 -21.09 -33.85
N THR A 298 5.49 -22.28 -34.18
CA THR A 298 5.70 -22.95 -35.45
C THR A 298 4.46 -22.97 -36.34
N ARG A 299 3.26 -23.16 -35.74
CA ARG A 299 2.00 -23.41 -36.45
C ARG A 299 1.04 -22.22 -36.53
N ARG A 300 1.40 -21.03 -36.00
CA ARG A 300 0.57 -19.80 -35.99
C ARG A 300 -0.83 -20.01 -35.44
N LEU A 301 -0.97 -20.82 -34.39
CA LEU A 301 -2.24 -21.06 -33.71
C LEU A 301 -2.62 -19.82 -32.88
N ARG A 302 -3.86 -19.35 -32.98
CA ARG A 302 -4.37 -18.22 -32.18
C ARG A 302 -5.12 -18.67 -30.94
N TRP A 303 -5.72 -19.85 -30.93
CA TRP A 303 -6.52 -20.36 -29.85
C TRP A 303 -5.77 -20.41 -28.48
N PRO A 304 -4.47 -20.76 -28.40
CA PRO A 304 -3.81 -20.84 -27.10
C PRO A 304 -3.72 -19.50 -26.38
N ILE A 305 -3.56 -18.42 -27.15
CA ILE A 305 -3.51 -17.07 -26.59
C ILE A 305 -4.90 -16.63 -26.13
N ILE A 306 -5.93 -16.92 -26.91
CA ILE A 306 -7.32 -16.62 -26.54
C ILE A 306 -7.69 -17.37 -25.25
N THR A 307 -7.38 -18.66 -25.18
CA THR A 307 -7.62 -19.48 -23.97
C THR A 307 -6.82 -18.98 -22.77
N LEU A 308 -5.57 -18.58 -22.97
CA LEU A 308 -4.76 -17.99 -21.91
C LEU A 308 -5.36 -16.67 -21.41
N VAL A 309 -5.72 -15.75 -22.31
CA VAL A 309 -6.29 -14.45 -21.94
C VAL A 309 -7.61 -14.63 -21.19
N ILE A 310 -8.50 -15.48 -21.68
CA ILE A 310 -9.77 -15.76 -21.00
C ILE A 310 -9.52 -16.35 -19.61
N GLY A 311 -8.64 -17.35 -19.49
CA GLY A 311 -8.31 -17.94 -18.18
C GLY A 311 -7.65 -16.95 -17.23
N CYS A 312 -6.74 -16.10 -17.73
CA CYS A 312 -6.15 -15.02 -16.94
C CYS A 312 -7.22 -14.07 -16.41
N LEU A 313 -8.20 -13.65 -17.23
CA LEU A 313 -9.30 -12.78 -16.76
C LEU A 313 -10.18 -13.47 -15.71
N VAL A 314 -10.51 -14.75 -15.92
CA VAL A 314 -11.29 -15.50 -14.93
C VAL A 314 -10.53 -15.63 -13.61
N PHE A 315 -9.28 -16.08 -13.65
CA PHE A 315 -8.49 -16.26 -12.44
C PHE A 315 -8.06 -14.94 -11.79
N TRP A 316 -7.96 -13.86 -12.57
CA TRP A 316 -7.78 -12.52 -12.03
C TRP A 316 -8.94 -12.09 -11.12
N LEU A 317 -10.18 -12.42 -11.54
CA LEU A 317 -11.36 -12.13 -10.71
C LEU A 317 -11.46 -13.03 -9.47
N ILE A 318 -11.20 -14.34 -9.61
CA ILE A 318 -11.48 -15.30 -8.53
C ILE A 318 -10.26 -15.64 -7.66
N GLY A 319 -9.05 -15.50 -8.19
CA GLY A 319 -7.80 -15.84 -7.49
C GLY A 319 -6.98 -14.64 -7.07
N GLU A 320 -7.07 -13.52 -7.81
CA GLU A 320 -6.39 -12.26 -7.52
C GLU A 320 -7.35 -11.15 -7.04
N ASP A 321 -8.65 -11.46 -6.89
CA ASP A 321 -9.69 -10.55 -6.36
C ASP A 321 -9.73 -9.20 -7.11
N ALA A 322 -9.59 -9.25 -8.45
CA ALA A 322 -9.41 -8.10 -9.33
C ALA A 322 -8.25 -7.14 -8.94
N ALA A 323 -7.57 -7.36 -7.82
CA ALA A 323 -6.33 -6.72 -7.33
C ALA A 323 -6.34 -5.18 -7.23
N ILE A 324 -7.48 -4.50 -7.42
CA ILE A 324 -7.59 -3.02 -7.42
C ILE A 324 -8.37 -2.46 -6.24
N PHE A 325 -8.93 -3.34 -5.40
CA PHE A 325 -9.71 -2.97 -4.22
C PHE A 325 -8.92 -3.23 -2.93
N GLY A 326 -9.50 -2.88 -1.80
CA GLY A 326 -8.95 -3.21 -0.48
C GLY A 326 -8.02 -2.16 0.13
N GLY A 327 -7.77 -1.03 -0.53
CA GLY A 327 -7.05 0.11 0.05
C GLY A 327 -5.52 -0.01 0.10
N LEU A 328 -4.94 -1.15 -0.30
CA LEU A 328 -3.49 -1.40 -0.41
C LEU A 328 -3.12 -2.07 -1.75
N ALA A 329 -3.96 -1.93 -2.75
CA ALA A 329 -3.64 -2.40 -4.10
C ALA A 329 -2.48 -1.58 -4.69
N THR A 330 -1.41 -2.24 -5.12
CA THR A 330 -0.21 -1.60 -5.69
C THR A 330 -0.14 -1.70 -7.20
N ASP A 331 -0.76 -2.73 -7.76
CA ASP A 331 -0.80 -3.02 -9.20
C ASP A 331 -2.03 -3.90 -9.52
N VAL A 332 -2.27 -4.11 -10.81
CA VAL A 332 -3.38 -4.97 -11.29
C VAL A 332 -3.10 -6.47 -11.16
N ASN A 333 -1.99 -6.84 -10.55
CA ASN A 333 -1.48 -8.18 -10.31
C ASN A 333 -1.03 -8.93 -11.59
N SER A 334 -0.58 -10.17 -11.41
CA SER A 334 0.22 -10.92 -12.41
C SER A 334 -0.53 -11.35 -13.65
N LEU A 335 -1.79 -11.78 -13.50
CA LEU A 335 -2.53 -12.41 -14.60
C LEU A 335 -2.88 -11.42 -15.70
N ILE A 336 -3.18 -10.17 -15.37
CA ILE A 336 -3.41 -9.12 -16.38
C ILE A 336 -2.11 -8.79 -17.13
N ALA A 337 -0.99 -8.62 -16.40
CA ALA A 337 0.30 -8.34 -17.03
C ALA A 337 0.76 -9.49 -17.94
N LEU A 338 0.56 -10.74 -17.52
CA LEU A 338 0.82 -11.94 -18.31
C LEU A 338 -0.04 -11.99 -19.58
N ALA A 339 -1.35 -11.74 -19.45
CA ALA A 339 -2.30 -11.74 -20.56
C ALA A 339 -1.92 -10.70 -21.63
N LEU A 340 -1.59 -9.48 -21.20
CA LEU A 340 -1.20 -8.39 -22.11
C LEU A 340 0.15 -8.68 -22.79
N LEU A 341 1.13 -9.20 -22.07
CA LEU A 341 2.42 -9.58 -22.64
C LEU A 341 2.25 -10.68 -23.70
N ALA A 342 1.46 -11.71 -23.41
CA ALA A 342 1.16 -12.80 -24.33
C ALA A 342 0.37 -12.32 -25.58
N ALA A 343 -0.64 -11.46 -25.37
CA ALA A 343 -1.42 -10.87 -26.45
C ALA A 343 -0.57 -10.03 -27.41
N CYS A 344 0.34 -9.20 -26.86
CA CYS A 344 1.28 -8.40 -27.67
C CYS A 344 2.30 -9.25 -28.45
N ALA A 345 2.61 -10.46 -27.95
CA ALA A 345 3.54 -11.37 -28.60
C ALA A 345 2.92 -12.15 -29.76
N THR A 346 1.59 -12.03 -30.01
CA THR A 346 0.96 -12.67 -31.21
C THR A 346 1.58 -12.19 -32.49
N PRO A 347 1.89 -13.12 -33.46
CA PRO A 347 2.35 -12.72 -34.76
C PRO A 347 1.23 -11.97 -35.48
N HIS A 348 1.39 -10.67 -35.66
CA HIS A 348 0.53 -9.89 -36.54
C HIS A 348 0.93 -10.21 -37.99
N GLU A 349 -0.05 -10.38 -38.86
CA GLU A 349 0.18 -10.73 -40.26
C GLU A 349 1.23 -9.83 -40.89
N ARG A 350 2.21 -10.44 -41.59
CA ARG A 350 3.18 -9.75 -42.43
C ARG A 350 2.46 -9.19 -43.65
N GLY A 351 1.73 -8.10 -43.51
CA GLY A 351 0.92 -7.64 -44.62
C GLY A 351 0.45 -6.20 -44.58
N ALA A 352 1.24 -5.32 -44.00
CA ALA A 352 1.18 -3.90 -44.34
C ALA A 352 2.46 -3.24 -43.85
N THR A 353 3.36 -2.93 -44.75
CA THR A 353 4.28 -1.81 -44.53
C THR A 353 3.45 -0.68 -43.95
N PRO A 354 3.83 -0.12 -42.78
CA PRO A 354 3.08 0.96 -42.22
C PRO A 354 3.08 2.08 -43.25
N ARG A 355 1.92 2.31 -43.89
CA ARG A 355 1.73 3.52 -44.66
C ARG A 355 1.90 4.63 -43.65
N ALA A 356 3.06 5.26 -43.66
CA ALA A 356 3.41 6.37 -42.79
C ALA A 356 2.27 7.40 -42.90
N ARG A 357 1.35 7.36 -41.94
CA ARG A 357 0.38 8.43 -41.76
C ARG A 357 1.22 9.63 -41.37
N ARG A 358 1.54 10.46 -42.36
CA ARG A 358 2.26 11.71 -42.17
C ARG A 358 1.40 12.61 -41.28
N LEU A 359 1.57 12.50 -39.97
CA LEU A 359 1.20 13.57 -39.07
C LEU A 359 2.10 14.78 -39.39
N PRO A 360 1.58 16.00 -39.34
CA PRO A 360 2.37 17.21 -39.58
C PRO A 360 3.68 17.16 -38.79
N LYS A 361 4.80 17.48 -39.43
CA LYS A 361 6.16 17.44 -38.87
C LYS A 361 6.27 18.21 -37.56
N ASP A 362 5.47 19.25 -37.42
CA ASP A 362 5.54 20.23 -36.33
C ASP A 362 4.93 19.73 -34.99
N MET A 363 3.97 18.82 -35.04
CA MET A 363 3.33 18.26 -33.84
C MET A 363 4.10 17.09 -33.21
N ARG A 364 5.06 16.50 -33.95
CA ARG A 364 5.84 15.34 -33.48
C ARG A 364 7.09 15.70 -32.68
N SER A 365 7.64 16.90 -32.86
CA SER A 365 8.86 17.32 -32.18
C SER A 365 8.59 17.87 -30.78
N SER A 366 7.44 18.50 -30.56
CA SER A 366 7.09 19.10 -29.27
C SER A 366 6.68 18.07 -28.21
N THR A 367 5.92 17.03 -28.59
CA THR A 367 5.43 16.03 -27.64
C THR A 367 6.55 15.16 -27.04
N GLY A 368 7.57 14.81 -27.81
CA GLY A 368 8.71 14.02 -27.31
C GLY A 368 9.61 14.82 -26.34
N ALA A 369 9.84 16.12 -26.64
CA ALA A 369 10.61 17.01 -25.78
C ALA A 369 9.85 17.30 -24.48
N VAL A 370 8.53 17.53 -24.55
CA VAL A 370 7.66 17.75 -23.38
C VAL A 370 7.63 16.49 -22.50
N ALA A 371 7.48 15.30 -23.10
CA ALA A 371 7.49 14.05 -22.33
C ALA A 371 8.84 13.75 -21.68
N ALA A 372 9.97 14.02 -22.37
CA ALA A 372 11.31 13.87 -21.80
C ALA A 372 11.59 14.87 -20.68
N SER A 373 11.13 16.12 -20.86
CA SER A 373 11.24 17.16 -19.82
C SER A 373 10.38 16.83 -18.61
N PHE A 374 9.15 16.34 -18.83
CA PHE A 374 8.25 15.89 -17.79
C PHE A 374 8.86 14.73 -16.99
N ALA A 375 9.41 13.74 -17.66
CA ALA A 375 10.01 12.58 -17.04
C ALA A 375 11.31 12.88 -16.28
N GLY A 376 12.19 13.66 -16.88
CA GLY A 376 13.41 14.10 -16.21
C GLY A 376 13.10 14.97 -14.99
N ALA A 377 12.13 15.87 -15.11
CA ALA A 377 11.65 16.67 -13.99
C ALA A 377 10.97 15.80 -12.94
N ALA A 378 10.19 14.76 -13.30
CA ALA A 378 9.55 13.85 -12.34
C ALA A 378 10.57 13.14 -11.47
N ILE A 379 11.60 12.57 -12.10
CA ILE A 379 12.65 11.84 -11.38
C ILE A 379 13.44 12.80 -10.48
N VAL A 380 13.87 13.95 -11.00
CA VAL A 380 14.64 14.95 -10.22
C VAL A 380 13.77 15.51 -9.10
N PHE A 381 12.51 15.82 -9.37
CA PHE A 381 11.60 16.39 -8.37
C PHE A 381 11.21 15.38 -7.29
N SER A 382 11.01 14.10 -7.63
CA SER A 382 10.77 13.03 -6.67
C SER A 382 11.98 12.85 -5.73
N ILE A 383 13.21 13.01 -6.24
CA ILE A 383 14.44 12.94 -5.44
C ILE A 383 14.59 14.20 -4.56
N VAL A 384 14.26 15.39 -5.08
CA VAL A 384 14.40 16.66 -4.36
C VAL A 384 13.28 16.89 -3.34
N SER A 385 12.03 16.47 -3.65
CA SER A 385 10.92 16.60 -2.70
C SER A 385 11.01 15.63 -1.53
N SER A 386 11.73 14.52 -1.67
CA SER A 386 12.07 13.62 -0.55
C SER A 386 13.01 14.28 0.48
N GLY A 387 13.64 15.41 0.14
CA GLY A 387 14.49 16.20 1.02
C GLY A 387 13.79 17.36 1.76
N TRP A 388 12.49 17.52 1.65
CA TRP A 388 11.78 18.59 2.35
C TRP A 388 11.65 18.30 3.85
N SER A 389 12.48 18.97 4.62
CA SER A 389 12.72 18.73 6.05
C SER A 389 11.51 18.91 6.97
N SER A 390 10.49 19.68 6.61
CA SER A 390 9.32 19.91 7.46
C SER A 390 8.28 18.77 7.37
N VAL A 391 8.10 18.17 6.20
CA VAL A 391 7.27 17.00 5.99
C VAL A 391 7.97 15.79 6.61
N ALA A 392 9.26 15.61 6.37
CA ALA A 392 10.05 14.51 6.90
C ALA A 392 10.13 14.50 8.43
N SER A 393 10.12 15.65 9.11
CA SER A 393 10.14 15.69 10.57
C SER A 393 8.79 15.27 11.20
N ALA A 394 7.66 15.69 10.62
CA ALA A 394 6.34 15.28 11.09
C ALA A 394 6.08 13.78 10.83
N GLU A 395 6.54 13.26 9.69
CA GLU A 395 6.46 11.85 9.33
C GLU A 395 7.28 10.96 10.28
N ASN A 396 8.53 11.34 10.53
CA ASN A 396 9.43 10.59 11.41
C ASN A 396 8.87 10.51 12.83
N THR A 397 8.26 11.58 13.29
CA THR A 397 7.62 11.68 14.60
C THR A 397 6.49 10.66 14.75
N PHE A 398 5.66 10.54 13.71
CA PHE A 398 4.49 9.65 13.74
C PHE A 398 4.89 8.17 13.65
N TYR A 399 5.91 7.87 12.85
CA TYR A 399 6.44 6.51 12.72
C TYR A 399 7.08 6.00 14.01
N LEU A 400 7.85 6.83 14.69
CA LEU A 400 8.48 6.45 15.96
C LEU A 400 7.41 6.16 17.02
N ALA A 401 6.29 6.89 17.01
CA ALA A 401 5.16 6.61 17.90
C ALA A 401 4.53 5.23 17.66
N GLN A 402 4.43 4.79 16.40
CA GLN A 402 3.87 3.46 16.08
C GLN A 402 4.80 2.29 16.44
N ASN A 403 6.11 2.53 16.57
CA ASN A 403 7.11 1.49 16.79
C ASN A 403 7.66 1.43 18.23
N GLY A 404 6.95 1.98 19.18
CA GLY A 404 7.27 1.85 20.60
C GLY A 404 8.19 2.93 21.16
N SER A 405 8.41 4.02 20.44
CA SER A 405 9.13 5.21 20.94
C SER A 405 8.20 6.42 21.00
N ALA A 406 8.27 7.17 22.10
CA ALA A 406 7.54 8.43 22.21
C ALA A 406 8.01 9.42 21.14
N SER A 407 7.09 10.14 20.53
CA SER A 407 7.38 11.07 19.44
C SER A 407 6.87 12.47 19.73
N ALA A 408 7.76 13.46 19.59
CA ALA A 408 7.41 14.85 19.74
C ALA A 408 6.55 15.32 18.56
N VAL A 409 5.41 15.94 18.86
CA VAL A 409 4.49 16.53 17.90
C VAL A 409 4.26 18.00 18.27
N ASN A 410 3.92 18.83 17.30
CA ASN A 410 3.52 20.19 17.59
C ASN A 410 2.36 20.60 16.67
N GLY A 411 1.17 20.10 17.04
CA GLY A 411 -0.06 20.36 16.29
C GLY A 411 -1.22 20.64 17.24
N PRO A 412 -2.31 21.27 16.77
CA PRO A 412 -3.49 21.48 17.57
C PRO A 412 -4.12 20.15 17.96
N ALA A 413 -4.47 19.98 19.24
CA ALA A 413 -5.25 18.83 19.68
C ALA A 413 -6.70 18.97 19.17
N SER A 414 -7.27 17.89 18.68
CA SER A 414 -8.65 17.87 18.21
C SER A 414 -9.63 18.03 19.37
N PRO A 415 -10.50 19.06 19.37
CA PRO A 415 -11.44 19.28 20.47
C PRO A 415 -12.55 18.22 20.44
N PHE A 416 -13.01 17.85 21.63
CA PHE A 416 -14.21 17.01 21.79
C PHE A 416 -14.95 17.37 23.09
N THR A 417 -16.23 17.03 23.13
CA THR A 417 -17.06 17.08 24.33
C THR A 417 -17.73 15.72 24.50
N LEU A 418 -17.47 15.06 25.63
CA LEU A 418 -18.02 13.76 26.00
C LEU A 418 -18.58 13.83 27.43
N THR A 419 -19.20 12.76 27.91
CA THR A 419 -19.77 12.67 29.28
C THR A 419 -18.75 12.03 30.21
N ASP A 420 -18.44 12.68 31.35
CA ASP A 420 -17.55 12.14 32.37
C ASP A 420 -18.22 11.01 33.20
N GLN A 421 -17.43 10.33 34.01
CA GLN A 421 -17.90 9.26 34.92
C GLN A 421 -18.98 9.71 35.94
N SER A 422 -19.18 11.02 36.09
CA SER A 422 -20.21 11.60 36.96
C SER A 422 -21.47 11.99 36.20
N GLY A 423 -21.52 11.72 34.88
CA GLY A 423 -22.63 12.12 34.02
C GLY A 423 -22.63 13.59 33.62
N ARG A 424 -21.51 14.30 33.77
CA ARG A 424 -21.37 15.71 33.40
C ARG A 424 -20.60 15.86 32.07
N PRO A 425 -20.90 16.89 31.27
CA PRO A 425 -20.13 17.16 30.10
C PRO A 425 -18.67 17.49 30.46
N TYR A 426 -17.73 16.89 29.75
CA TYR A 426 -16.30 17.18 29.79
C TYR A 426 -15.86 17.63 28.40
N THR A 427 -15.30 18.82 28.32
CA THR A 427 -14.72 19.35 27.07
C THR A 427 -13.20 19.37 27.16
N LEU A 428 -12.53 18.77 26.19
CA LEU A 428 -11.07 18.83 26.12
C LEU A 428 -10.63 20.30 26.06
N GLY A 429 -9.77 20.69 27.00
CA GLY A 429 -9.27 22.05 27.07
C GLY A 429 -10.13 23.03 27.85
N GLU A 430 -11.19 22.61 28.49
CA GLU A 430 -11.99 23.46 29.39
C GLU A 430 -11.18 23.93 30.62
N HIS A 431 -10.27 23.09 31.10
CA HIS A 431 -9.39 23.40 32.22
C HIS A 431 -8.12 24.15 31.76
N ARG A 432 -8.26 25.44 31.54
CA ARG A 432 -7.16 26.31 31.10
C ARG A 432 -5.96 26.25 32.06
N GLY A 433 -4.77 26.32 31.50
CA GLY A 433 -3.51 26.34 32.26
C GLY A 433 -3.07 24.97 32.75
N ARG A 434 -3.72 23.87 32.34
CA ARG A 434 -3.37 22.52 32.71
C ARG A 434 -2.92 21.70 31.51
N PHE A 435 -1.97 20.82 31.74
CA PHE A 435 -1.64 19.78 30.77
C PHE A 435 -2.72 18.69 30.75
N THR A 436 -2.88 18.01 29.65
CA THR A 436 -3.74 16.83 29.57
C THR A 436 -2.92 15.62 29.15
N LEU A 437 -2.98 14.56 29.93
CA LEU A 437 -2.57 13.22 29.55
C LEU A 437 -3.82 12.49 29.06
N LEU A 438 -3.95 12.35 27.74
CA LEU A 438 -5.08 11.70 27.10
C LEU A 438 -4.74 10.26 26.73
N THR A 439 -5.62 9.32 27.00
CA THR A 439 -5.51 7.92 26.60
C THR A 439 -6.88 7.34 26.24
N PHE A 440 -6.90 6.10 25.79
CA PHE A 440 -8.09 5.37 25.36
C PHE A 440 -8.15 4.05 26.11
N LEU A 441 -9.28 3.75 26.74
CA LEU A 441 -9.47 2.56 27.57
C LEU A 441 -10.81 1.90 27.28
N ASP A 442 -10.82 0.58 27.22
CA ASP A 442 -12.06 -0.20 27.23
C ASP A 442 -12.47 -0.49 28.67
N PRO A 443 -13.68 -0.05 29.11
CA PRO A 443 -14.14 -0.24 30.49
C PRO A 443 -14.45 -1.69 30.88
N VAL A 444 -14.54 -2.61 29.90
CA VAL A 444 -14.74 -4.04 30.15
C VAL A 444 -13.50 -4.89 29.88
N CYS A 445 -12.40 -4.26 29.48
CA CYS A 445 -11.13 -4.95 29.25
C CYS A 445 -10.53 -5.49 30.56
N ASP A 446 -10.07 -6.74 30.51
CA ASP A 446 -9.41 -7.42 31.63
C ASP A 446 -7.92 -7.75 31.41
N THR A 447 -7.37 -7.38 30.24
CA THR A 447 -5.98 -7.65 29.84
C THR A 447 -5.08 -6.42 30.00
N ASP A 448 -5.03 -5.53 29.02
CA ASP A 448 -4.05 -4.44 28.91
C ASP A 448 -4.51 -3.15 29.62
N CYS A 449 -5.80 -2.79 29.51
CA CYS A 449 -6.33 -1.60 30.17
C CYS A 449 -6.13 -1.55 31.68
N PRO A 450 -6.17 -2.68 32.45
CA PRO A 450 -5.76 -2.70 33.85
C PRO A 450 -4.32 -2.28 34.09
N LEU A 451 -3.39 -2.65 33.22
CA LEU A 451 -1.97 -2.27 33.31
C LEU A 451 -1.80 -0.77 33.05
N LEU A 452 -2.45 -0.26 32.00
CA LEU A 452 -2.52 1.17 31.71
C LEU A 452 -3.08 1.97 32.90
N ALA A 453 -4.18 1.53 33.48
CA ALA A 453 -4.78 2.17 34.63
C ALA A 453 -3.80 2.26 35.84
N ASN A 454 -3.02 1.20 36.06
CA ASN A 454 -1.98 1.20 37.11
C ASN A 454 -0.86 2.19 36.78
N GLN A 455 -0.40 2.28 35.53
CA GLN A 455 0.61 3.25 35.10
C GLN A 455 0.12 4.69 35.30
N LEU A 456 -1.10 5.01 34.88
CA LEU A 456 -1.70 6.34 35.10
C LEU A 456 -1.77 6.72 36.59
N ARG A 457 -2.12 5.76 37.43
CA ARG A 457 -2.16 5.94 38.88
C ARG A 457 -0.76 6.20 39.44
N SER A 458 0.24 5.42 39.05
CA SER A 458 1.62 5.57 39.47
C SER A 458 2.22 6.91 39.00
N VAL A 459 2.01 7.28 37.77
CA VAL A 459 2.44 8.58 37.22
C VAL A 459 1.82 9.73 38.02
N ARG A 460 0.51 9.67 38.31
CA ARG A 460 -0.15 10.68 39.10
C ARG A 460 0.39 10.77 40.53
N ALA A 461 0.67 9.64 41.13
CA ALA A 461 1.27 9.59 42.48
C ALA A 461 2.68 10.19 42.48
N ALA A 462 3.51 9.90 41.48
CA ALA A 462 4.86 10.43 41.36
C ALA A 462 4.87 11.97 41.14
N LEU A 463 3.95 12.48 40.32
CA LEU A 463 3.82 13.92 40.06
C LEU A 463 3.24 14.68 41.28
N GLY A 464 2.58 13.98 42.17
CA GLY A 464 1.96 14.56 43.36
C GLY A 464 0.63 15.30 43.07
N PRO A 465 -0.13 15.63 44.14
CA PRO A 465 -1.52 16.11 44.02
C PRO A 465 -1.66 17.54 43.47
N ARG A 466 -0.56 18.31 43.42
CA ARG A 466 -0.56 19.71 42.96
C ARG A 466 -0.15 19.88 41.49
N ALA A 467 0.35 18.83 40.85
CA ALA A 467 0.77 18.93 39.46
C ALA A 467 -0.39 19.39 38.55
N PRO A 468 -0.15 20.37 37.68
CA PRO A 468 -1.18 20.98 36.84
C PRO A 468 -1.51 20.09 35.63
N ILE A 469 -1.93 18.86 35.87
CA ILE A 469 -2.25 17.87 34.84
C ILE A 469 -3.62 17.24 35.09
N ASP A 470 -4.38 17.09 34.05
CA ASP A 470 -5.58 16.28 33.97
C ASP A 470 -5.26 14.97 33.26
N ILE A 471 -5.76 13.86 33.75
CA ILE A 471 -5.67 12.56 33.12
C ILE A 471 -7.04 12.22 32.55
N VAL A 472 -7.12 12.04 31.25
CA VAL A 472 -8.37 11.80 30.54
C VAL A 472 -8.30 10.47 29.82
N ALA A 473 -9.18 9.56 30.16
CA ALA A 473 -9.40 8.31 29.45
C ALA A 473 -10.69 8.41 28.62
N VAL A 474 -10.60 8.19 27.32
CA VAL A 474 -11.76 8.10 26.43
C VAL A 474 -12.16 6.64 26.30
N ALA A 475 -13.45 6.33 26.41
CA ALA A 475 -13.94 4.98 26.19
C ALA A 475 -13.68 4.54 24.75
N ALA A 476 -13.02 3.41 24.60
CA ALA A 476 -12.69 2.78 23.30
C ALA A 476 -13.46 1.46 23.11
N GLU A 477 -14.71 1.46 23.53
CA GLU A 477 -15.62 0.32 23.44
C GLU A 477 -17.05 0.79 23.16
N PRO A 478 -17.63 0.44 21.98
CA PRO A 478 -18.89 1.05 21.52
C PRO A 478 -20.16 0.38 22.05
N PHE A 479 -20.06 -0.82 22.62
CA PHE A 479 -21.24 -1.60 23.04
C PHE A 479 -21.44 -1.57 24.56
N HIS A 480 -20.38 -1.38 25.32
CA HIS A 480 -20.38 -1.48 26.79
C HIS A 480 -19.88 -0.21 27.48
N GLU A 481 -19.83 0.91 26.76
CA GLU A 481 -19.35 2.22 27.27
C GLU A 481 -20.34 2.93 28.21
N THR A 482 -21.15 2.17 28.93
CA THR A 482 -22.11 2.72 29.88
C THR A 482 -21.41 3.32 31.09
N LEU A 483 -22.04 4.35 31.69
CA LEU A 483 -21.53 4.93 32.94
C LEU A 483 -21.38 3.90 34.08
N ALA A 484 -22.18 2.84 34.06
CA ALA A 484 -22.08 1.76 35.05
C ALA A 484 -20.77 0.98 34.85
N ASN A 485 -20.41 0.60 33.64
CA ASN A 485 -19.17 -0.13 33.33
C ASN A 485 -17.94 0.76 33.56
N VAL A 486 -18.00 2.03 33.13
CA VAL A 486 -16.94 3.02 33.40
C VAL A 486 -16.70 3.16 34.91
N ASN A 487 -17.76 3.31 35.74
CA ASN A 487 -17.62 3.43 37.16
C ASN A 487 -17.13 2.12 37.83
N ALA A 488 -17.56 0.97 37.35
CA ALA A 488 -17.06 -0.33 37.80
C ALA A 488 -15.55 -0.47 37.53
N PHE A 489 -15.08 -0.12 36.32
CA PHE A 489 -13.66 -0.13 35.98
C PHE A 489 -12.86 0.82 36.90
N ILE A 490 -13.30 2.07 37.06
CA ILE A 490 -12.66 3.07 37.91
C ILE A 490 -12.50 2.55 39.36
N GLN A 491 -13.55 1.93 39.88
CA GLN A 491 -13.54 1.37 41.25
C GLN A 491 -12.59 0.17 41.35
N GLN A 492 -12.67 -0.77 40.42
CA GLN A 492 -11.85 -1.99 40.41
C GLN A 492 -10.35 -1.69 40.24
N ARG A 493 -10.00 -0.63 39.50
CA ARG A 493 -8.61 -0.26 39.19
C ARG A 493 -8.06 0.82 40.14
N GLY A 494 -8.82 1.24 41.15
CA GLY A 494 -8.37 2.23 42.14
C GLY A 494 -8.13 3.62 41.56
N LEU A 495 -8.84 3.97 40.49
CA LEU A 495 -8.74 5.28 39.85
C LEU A 495 -9.65 6.33 40.49
N ARG A 496 -10.54 5.92 41.38
CA ARG A 496 -11.49 6.83 42.05
C ARG A 496 -10.80 7.93 42.86
N ASP A 497 -9.68 7.59 43.47
CA ASP A 497 -8.90 8.52 44.34
C ASP A 497 -7.82 9.27 43.53
N VAL A 498 -7.70 9.02 42.25
CA VAL A 498 -6.77 9.70 41.33
C VAL A 498 -7.31 11.10 41.05
N LYS A 499 -6.63 12.11 41.58
CA LYS A 499 -7.06 13.51 41.45
C LYS A 499 -7.00 13.99 40.02
N ASN A 500 -8.06 14.65 39.55
CA ASN A 500 -8.21 15.15 38.18
C ASN A 500 -8.10 14.00 37.12
N PHE A 501 -8.69 12.87 37.42
CA PHE A 501 -8.91 11.78 36.50
C PHE A 501 -10.34 11.85 35.96
N TYR A 502 -10.46 11.78 34.64
CA TYR A 502 -11.73 11.81 33.94
C TYR A 502 -11.78 10.60 33.01
N PHE A 503 -12.78 9.75 33.16
CA PHE A 503 -13.10 8.71 32.21
C PHE A 503 -14.34 9.15 31.45
N VAL A 504 -14.16 9.50 30.20
CA VAL A 504 -15.21 10.11 29.37
C VAL A 504 -15.75 9.12 28.36
N THR A 505 -17.06 9.16 28.17
CA THR A 505 -17.81 8.25 27.29
C THR A 505 -18.88 9.01 26.52
N SER A 506 -19.57 8.36 25.61
CA SER A 506 -20.66 8.92 24.83
C SER A 506 -21.83 7.95 24.74
N ASP A 507 -23.06 8.45 24.88
CA ASP A 507 -24.27 7.65 24.61
C ASP A 507 -24.47 7.39 23.10
N HIS A 508 -23.64 8.00 22.24
CA HIS A 508 -23.71 7.88 20.80
C HIS A 508 -22.38 7.38 20.24
N VAL A 509 -22.35 6.15 19.76
CA VAL A 509 -21.16 5.51 19.15
C VAL A 509 -20.50 6.39 18.11
N LYS A 510 -21.27 7.05 17.22
CA LYS A 510 -20.73 7.96 16.21
C LYS A 510 -19.92 9.12 16.78
N THR A 511 -20.27 9.60 17.95
CA THR A 511 -19.50 10.66 18.62
C THR A 511 -18.18 10.13 19.13
N ALA A 512 -18.16 8.94 19.70
CA ALA A 512 -16.94 8.26 20.11
C ALA A 512 -16.05 7.94 18.89
N GLU A 513 -16.61 7.41 17.81
CA GLU A 513 -15.91 7.13 16.54
C GLU A 513 -15.22 8.38 15.96
N MET A 514 -15.86 9.55 16.02
CA MET A 514 -15.23 10.81 15.60
C MET A 514 -14.02 11.17 16.45
N VAL A 515 -14.07 10.94 17.76
CA VAL A 515 -12.94 11.19 18.66
C VAL A 515 -11.82 10.18 18.39
N TRP A 516 -12.15 8.89 18.26
CA TRP A 516 -11.16 7.86 17.92
C TRP A 516 -10.45 8.19 16.61
N ALA A 517 -11.23 8.53 15.58
CA ALA A 517 -10.67 8.91 14.28
C ALA A 517 -9.77 10.15 14.38
N ALA A 518 -10.16 11.17 15.15
CA ALA A 518 -9.40 12.40 15.29
C ALA A 518 -8.03 12.20 15.99
N TYR A 519 -7.90 11.15 16.81
CA TYR A 519 -6.66 10.78 17.48
C TYR A 519 -5.99 9.53 16.86
N GLY A 520 -6.49 9.03 15.74
CA GLY A 520 -5.92 7.88 15.06
C GLY A 520 -6.06 6.57 15.83
N ILE A 521 -7.07 6.46 16.68
CA ILE A 521 -7.35 5.24 17.45
C ILE A 521 -8.19 4.31 16.60
N SER A 522 -7.68 3.11 16.39
CA SER A 522 -8.42 2.00 15.78
C SER A 522 -9.17 1.25 16.86
N VAL A 523 -10.46 1.06 16.66
CA VAL A 523 -11.30 0.21 17.52
C VAL A 523 -11.94 -0.85 16.62
N VAL A 524 -11.64 -2.13 16.90
CA VAL A 524 -12.23 -3.26 16.17
C VAL A 524 -13.39 -3.79 17.00
N MET A 525 -14.57 -3.68 16.40
CA MET A 525 -15.83 -4.03 17.04
C MET A 525 -16.30 -5.39 16.56
N LYS A 526 -16.54 -6.30 17.48
CA LYS A 526 -17.31 -7.52 17.25
C LYS A 526 -18.45 -7.59 18.24
N PRO A 527 -19.72 -7.56 17.78
CA PRO A 527 -20.87 -7.62 18.65
C PRO A 527 -20.96 -8.88 19.52
N SER A 528 -20.21 -9.92 19.14
CA SER A 528 -20.13 -11.21 19.86
C SER A 528 -19.05 -11.25 20.92
N ASP A 529 -18.14 -10.28 20.95
CA ASP A 529 -17.00 -10.27 21.85
C ASP A 529 -17.35 -9.41 23.08
N GLU A 530 -16.94 -9.86 24.24
CA GLU A 530 -17.17 -9.14 25.50
C GLU A 530 -16.28 -7.89 25.62
N MET A 531 -15.27 -7.76 24.73
CA MET A 531 -14.22 -6.74 24.79
C MET A 531 -13.81 -6.32 23.37
N SER A 532 -13.56 -5.03 23.17
CA SER A 532 -13.02 -4.52 21.91
C SER A 532 -11.50 -4.59 21.88
N VAL A 533 -10.93 -4.66 20.64
CA VAL A 533 -9.50 -4.50 20.41
C VAL A 533 -9.27 -3.09 19.88
N HIS A 534 -8.46 -2.29 20.57
CA HIS A 534 -8.14 -0.94 20.14
C HIS A 534 -6.64 -0.66 20.20
N SER A 535 -6.21 0.43 19.52
CA SER A 535 -4.83 0.88 19.60
C SER A 535 -4.58 1.63 20.91
N ASP A 536 -3.44 1.31 21.53
CA ASP A 536 -3.04 1.87 22.82
C ASP A 536 -2.05 3.02 22.63
N PHE A 537 -2.55 4.24 22.71
CA PHE A 537 -1.74 5.46 22.67
C PHE A 537 -2.04 6.37 23.83
N MET A 538 -1.00 7.06 24.31
CA MET A 538 -1.12 8.20 25.19
C MET A 538 -0.67 9.47 24.50
N PHE A 539 -1.30 10.58 24.83
CA PHE A 539 -1.03 11.89 24.23
C PHE A 539 -0.78 12.91 25.34
N ILE A 540 0.30 13.68 25.22
CA ILE A 540 0.54 14.83 26.09
C ILE A 540 0.14 16.10 25.36
N ILE A 541 -0.84 16.81 25.90
CA ILE A 541 -1.38 18.05 25.36
C ILE A 541 -1.02 19.18 26.33
N ASP A 542 -0.50 20.29 25.81
CA ASP A 542 -0.10 21.44 26.58
C ASP A 542 -1.30 22.34 26.98
N PRO A 543 -1.10 23.31 27.91
CA PRO A 543 -2.15 24.24 28.33
C PRO A 543 -2.73 25.13 27.22
N ASN A 544 -2.08 25.21 26.06
CA ASN A 544 -2.56 25.94 24.89
C ASN A 544 -3.27 25.03 23.88
N HIS A 545 -3.57 23.78 24.26
CA HIS A 545 -4.22 22.75 23.45
C HIS A 545 -3.39 22.30 22.24
N TYR A 546 -2.05 22.34 22.36
CA TYR A 546 -1.16 21.73 21.39
C TYR A 546 -0.72 20.35 21.86
N LEU A 547 -0.86 19.39 20.97
CA LEU A 547 -0.31 18.05 21.13
C LEU A 547 1.21 18.15 21.11
N LYS A 548 1.86 17.68 22.17
CA LYS A 548 3.32 17.71 22.35
C LYS A 548 3.97 16.35 22.13
N TRP A 549 3.33 15.30 22.59
CA TRP A 549 3.87 13.95 22.49
C TRP A 549 2.77 12.95 22.17
N VAL A 550 3.11 11.99 21.31
CA VAL A 550 2.38 10.75 21.08
C VAL A 550 3.23 9.62 21.60
N ILE A 551 2.69 8.82 22.49
CA ILE A 551 3.38 7.75 23.19
C ILE A 551 2.60 6.47 22.93
N PRO A 552 3.17 5.49 22.20
CA PRO A 552 2.53 4.20 22.09
C PRO A 552 2.63 3.51 23.45
N ASP A 553 1.53 2.99 23.91
CA ASP A 553 1.56 2.11 25.05
C ASP A 553 1.55 0.66 24.57
N ASN A 554 2.65 -0.03 24.86
CA ASN A 554 2.70 -1.46 24.70
C ASN A 554 3.13 -2.06 26.04
N PRO A 555 2.17 -2.44 26.89
CA PRO A 555 2.45 -2.97 28.22
C PRO A 555 3.26 -4.27 28.21
N LEU A 556 3.36 -4.93 27.04
CA LEU A 556 4.08 -6.20 26.88
C LEU A 556 5.52 -6.05 26.39
N THR A 557 5.92 -4.89 25.88
CA THR A 557 7.29 -4.66 25.39
C THR A 557 8.21 -3.98 26.43
N ASN A 558 8.29 -4.53 27.62
CA ASN A 558 9.49 -4.36 28.46
C ASN A 558 10.64 -5.18 27.86
N TRP A 559 11.13 -4.79 26.67
CA TRP A 559 12.33 -5.39 26.09
C TRP A 559 13.55 -4.92 26.89
N ALA A 560 14.26 -5.89 27.42
CA ALA A 560 15.50 -5.84 28.16
C ALA A 560 16.27 -4.51 28.08
N GLY A 561 16.25 -3.73 29.15
CA GLY A 561 17.13 -2.57 29.36
C GLY A 561 16.54 -1.20 29.07
N GLN A 562 15.27 -1.07 28.67
CA GLN A 562 14.59 0.22 28.56
C GLN A 562 13.85 0.56 29.86
N HIS A 563 13.77 1.86 30.18
CA HIS A 563 13.03 2.39 31.31
C HIS A 563 11.56 1.94 31.23
N SER A 564 10.91 1.74 32.39
CA SER A 564 9.47 1.44 32.41
C SER A 564 8.69 2.53 31.67
N ALA A 565 7.58 2.19 31.03
CA ALA A 565 6.70 3.17 30.36
C ALA A 565 6.32 4.33 31.30
N GLU A 566 6.19 4.06 32.59
CA GLU A 566 5.99 5.06 33.64
C GLU A 566 7.15 6.05 33.74
N THR A 567 8.40 5.58 33.71
CA THR A 567 9.59 6.45 33.79
C THR A 567 9.71 7.31 32.54
N GLU A 568 9.45 6.75 31.36
CA GLU A 568 9.46 7.49 30.12
C GLU A 568 8.39 8.58 30.12
N LEU A 569 7.16 8.23 30.51
CA LEU A 569 6.04 9.16 30.59
C LEU A 569 6.32 10.31 31.57
N LEU A 570 6.89 10.02 32.75
CA LEU A 570 7.31 11.03 33.71
C LEU A 570 8.38 11.96 33.15
N ASN A 571 9.39 11.41 32.47
CA ASN A 571 10.43 12.20 31.83
C ASN A 571 9.88 13.16 30.76
N LEU A 572 8.96 12.69 29.94
CA LEU A 572 8.30 13.50 28.91
C LEU A 572 7.42 14.59 29.50
N LEU A 573 6.67 14.28 30.57
CA LEU A 573 5.86 15.27 31.30
C LEU A 573 6.75 16.35 31.93
N HIS A 574 7.89 15.97 32.50
CA HIS A 574 8.87 16.93 33.02
C HIS A 574 9.48 17.80 31.91
N GLN A 575 9.77 17.23 30.75
CA GLN A 575 10.32 17.99 29.60
C GLN A 575 9.34 19.07 29.10
N VAL A 576 8.04 18.83 29.14
CA VAL A 576 7.03 19.83 28.77
C VAL A 576 6.68 20.81 29.90
N GLY A 577 7.26 20.64 31.09
CA GLY A 577 7.12 21.57 32.21
C GLY A 577 6.12 21.17 33.31
N VAL A 578 5.62 19.95 33.31
CA VAL A 578 4.83 19.39 34.41
C VAL A 578 5.78 19.07 35.56
N ARG A 579 5.64 19.80 36.70
CA ARG A 579 6.43 19.61 37.91
C ARG A 579 5.55 19.29 39.11
#